data_aaee8fb6b791eeb47cdd12339a4ea0b1
#
_entry.id   aaee8fb6b791eeb47cdd12339a4ea0b1
#
_cell.length_a   1.000
_cell.length_b   1.000
_cell.length_c   1.000
_cell.angle_alpha   90.00
_cell.angle_beta   90.00
_cell.angle_gamma   90.00
#
_symmetry.space_group_name_H-M   'P 1'
#
loop_
_entity.id
_entity.type
_entity.pdbx_description
1 polymer ?
#
loop_
_entity_poly.entity_id
_entity_poly.type
_entity_poly.pdbx_seq_one_letter_code
_entity_poly.pdbx_strand_id
1 'polypeptide(L)'
;MNKMVFFFYIMIFGDLMKIVIAEKNEKDYLYLKDLIENWGRKRKESVHIYWYHKLYYQIPSYLSSCDLIFLEIDMKEINGYEFSCMLRKNSIDIPLVFQTKNSSFALESYNVQSMNYLLKPVEEKRIEKILDQIVLTQTKKEFVYTFKNKIRRIAYDDILYIETSKHCLYIQCHFHQERCYLSLKEIEKQLNQRFFRCHRSYIINLDYVKSVESTKCILQNNQEIFISKKYQNDLKYHFLENVK
;
A
#
# COMPACT_ATOMS: atom_id res chain seq x y z
N MET A 1 18.48 -10.58 -21.94
CA MET A 1 17.54 -11.38 -21.13
C MET A 1 16.13 -10.84 -21.39
N ASN A 2 15.24 -11.65 -21.96
CA ASN A 2 13.99 -11.22 -22.59
C ASN A 2 12.99 -10.64 -21.58
N LYS A 3 12.41 -9.47 -21.90
CA LYS A 3 11.31 -8.82 -21.14
C LYS A 3 10.14 -9.79 -20.84
N MET A 4 9.95 -10.79 -21.69
CA MET A 4 8.91 -11.82 -21.54
C MET A 4 9.19 -12.81 -20.41
N VAL A 5 10.46 -13.13 -20.12
CA VAL A 5 10.87 -14.02 -19.02
C VAL A 5 10.71 -13.31 -17.67
N PHE A 6 10.96 -11.98 -17.63
CA PHE A 6 10.76 -11.18 -16.44
C PHE A 6 9.26 -11.01 -16.09
N PHE A 7 8.41 -10.88 -17.11
CA PHE A 7 6.95 -10.82 -16.94
C PHE A 7 6.36 -12.17 -16.49
N PHE A 8 6.93 -13.30 -16.95
CA PHE A 8 6.51 -14.64 -16.53
C PHE A 8 6.97 -14.96 -15.09
N TYR A 9 8.08 -14.38 -14.65
CA TYR A 9 8.59 -14.55 -13.29
C TYR A 9 7.71 -13.81 -12.25
N ILE A 10 7.16 -12.65 -12.60
CA ILE A 10 6.22 -11.87 -11.75
C ILE A 10 4.85 -12.57 -11.65
N MET A 11 4.43 -13.36 -12.63
CA MET A 11 3.15 -14.07 -12.60
C MET A 11 3.13 -15.33 -11.70
N ILE A 12 4.28 -15.82 -11.25
CA ILE A 12 4.39 -17.08 -10.47
C ILE A 12 4.70 -16.81 -8.99
N PHE A 13 5.29 -15.66 -8.67
CA PHE A 13 5.62 -15.27 -7.29
C PHE A 13 4.80 -14.04 -6.92
N GLY A 14 4.13 -14.10 -5.76
CA GLY A 14 3.41 -12.95 -5.18
C GLY A 14 4.25 -11.67 -5.19
N ASP A 15 3.60 -10.51 -5.10
CA ASP A 15 4.28 -9.23 -5.14
C ASP A 15 5.50 -9.20 -4.21
N LEU A 16 6.65 -8.83 -4.78
CA LEU A 16 7.92 -8.76 -4.06
C LEU A 16 7.84 -7.69 -2.98
N MET A 17 7.79 -8.10 -1.72
CA MET A 17 7.76 -7.16 -0.59
C MET A 17 9.08 -6.38 -0.52
N LYS A 18 9.00 -5.06 -0.64
CA LYS A 18 10.14 -4.14 -0.60
C LYS A 18 10.30 -3.55 0.79
N ILE A 19 11.36 -3.92 1.47
CA ILE A 19 11.65 -3.49 2.84
C ILE A 19 12.91 -2.63 2.84
N VAL A 20 12.84 -1.49 3.50
CA VAL A 20 14.01 -0.65 3.77
C VAL A 20 14.49 -0.91 5.19
N ILE A 21 15.79 -1.09 5.37
CA ILE A 21 16.46 -1.12 6.66
C ILE A 21 17.44 0.05 6.71
N ALA A 22 17.13 1.07 7.50
CA ALA A 22 18.04 2.17 7.80
C ALA A 22 18.75 1.86 9.12
N GLU A 23 19.99 1.43 9.03
CA GLU A 23 20.80 0.94 10.13
C GLU A 23 22.29 1.21 9.87
N LYS A 24 22.97 1.93 10.78
CA LYS A 24 24.40 2.25 10.65
C LYS A 24 25.31 1.11 11.06
N ASN A 25 24.84 0.23 11.95
CA ASN A 25 25.61 -0.90 12.46
C ASN A 25 25.37 -2.13 11.59
N GLU A 26 26.40 -2.61 10.93
CA GLU A 26 26.32 -3.76 10.02
C GLU A 26 25.86 -5.04 10.72
N LYS A 27 26.26 -5.27 11.96
CA LYS A 27 25.84 -6.47 12.73
C LYS A 27 24.34 -6.44 13.02
N ASP A 28 23.81 -5.28 13.42
CA ASP A 28 22.40 -5.09 13.70
C ASP A 28 21.57 -5.22 12.39
N TYR A 29 22.11 -4.68 11.26
CA TYR A 29 21.53 -4.86 9.94
C TYR A 29 21.46 -6.33 9.52
N LEU A 30 22.59 -7.06 9.59
CA LEU A 30 22.65 -8.46 9.19
C LEU A 30 21.72 -9.33 10.04
N TYR A 31 21.65 -9.06 11.34
CA TYR A 31 20.74 -9.75 12.24
C TYR A 31 19.27 -9.55 11.83
N LEU A 32 18.84 -8.29 11.61
CA LEU A 32 17.46 -8.01 11.19
C LEU A 32 17.15 -8.57 9.80
N LYS A 33 18.10 -8.44 8.86
CA LYS A 33 17.99 -9.04 7.53
C LYS A 33 17.74 -10.53 7.60
N ASP A 34 18.51 -11.24 8.42
CA ASP A 34 18.38 -12.70 8.61
C ASP A 34 17.01 -13.09 9.15
N LEU A 35 16.47 -12.33 10.12
CA LEU A 35 15.11 -12.52 10.64
C LEU A 35 14.04 -12.35 9.55
N ILE A 36 14.17 -11.31 8.72
CA ILE A 36 13.23 -11.02 7.62
C ILE A 36 13.29 -12.12 6.54
N GLU A 37 14.49 -12.51 6.13
CA GLU A 37 14.68 -13.56 5.12
C GLU A 37 14.20 -14.94 5.62
N ASN A 38 14.41 -15.25 6.90
CA ASN A 38 13.89 -16.47 7.55
C ASN A 38 12.37 -16.47 7.55
N TRP A 39 11.74 -15.35 7.91
CA TRP A 39 10.30 -15.20 7.85
C TRP A 39 9.78 -15.39 6.41
N GLY A 40 10.41 -14.75 5.42
CA GLY A 40 10.03 -14.91 4.00
C GLY A 40 10.07 -16.36 3.55
N ARG A 41 11.13 -17.10 3.92
CA ARG A 41 11.24 -18.55 3.63
C ARG A 41 10.13 -19.36 4.31
N LYS A 42 9.83 -19.09 5.59
CA LYS A 42 8.76 -19.78 6.34
C LYS A 42 7.37 -19.53 5.73
N ARG A 43 7.10 -18.29 5.29
CA ARG A 43 5.80 -17.85 4.74
C ARG A 43 5.67 -18.01 3.23
N LYS A 44 6.75 -18.36 2.53
CA LYS A 44 6.85 -18.40 1.05
C LYS A 44 6.61 -17.03 0.42
N GLU A 45 7.01 -15.97 1.13
CA GLU A 45 6.97 -14.59 0.66
C GLU A 45 8.33 -14.19 0.09
N SER A 46 8.31 -13.49 -1.05
CA SER A 46 9.52 -12.93 -1.64
C SER A 46 9.79 -11.55 -1.07
N VAL A 47 11.00 -11.32 -0.57
CA VAL A 47 11.40 -10.06 0.02
C VAL A 47 12.60 -9.47 -0.71
N HIS A 48 12.61 -8.15 -0.88
CA HIS A 48 13.74 -7.37 -1.36
C HIS A 48 14.10 -6.32 -0.32
N ILE A 49 15.36 -6.32 0.12
CA ILE A 49 15.83 -5.48 1.22
C ILE A 49 16.77 -4.42 0.67
N TYR A 50 16.44 -3.15 0.91
CA TYR A 50 17.32 -2.00 0.68
C TYR A 50 18.00 -1.62 1.99
N TRP A 51 19.32 -1.53 1.98
CA TRP A 51 20.08 -1.12 3.17
C TRP A 51 20.60 0.32 3.06
N TYR A 52 20.25 1.14 4.07
CA TYR A 52 20.75 2.48 4.25
C TYR A 52 21.63 2.54 5.51
N HIS A 53 22.93 2.64 5.33
CA HIS A 53 23.88 2.83 6.44
C HIS A 53 24.00 4.31 6.88
N LYS A 54 23.41 5.24 6.09
CA LYS A 54 23.29 6.68 6.36
C LYS A 54 21.95 7.20 5.81
N LEU A 55 21.41 8.22 6.44
CA LEU A 55 20.27 8.97 5.95
C LEU A 55 20.70 10.36 5.50
N TYR A 56 19.98 10.90 4.52
CA TYR A 56 20.23 12.23 3.96
C TYR A 56 18.92 13.01 3.89
N TYR A 57 19.02 14.35 3.78
CA TYR A 57 17.86 15.23 3.61
C TYR A 57 17.14 15.04 2.26
N GLN A 58 17.69 14.24 1.36
CA GLN A 58 17.06 13.88 0.10
C GLN A 58 16.35 12.52 0.23
N ILE A 59 15.05 12.51 -0.03
CA ILE A 59 14.25 11.29 -0.02
C ILE A 59 14.32 10.64 -1.41
N PRO A 60 14.79 9.39 -1.53
CA PRO A 60 14.78 8.67 -2.81
C PRO A 60 13.36 8.46 -3.33
N SER A 61 13.12 8.72 -4.61
CA SER A 61 11.79 8.63 -5.23
C SER A 61 11.13 7.26 -5.12
N TYR A 62 11.92 6.18 -5.10
CA TYR A 62 11.40 4.82 -4.99
C TYR A 62 10.92 4.45 -3.56
N LEU A 63 11.24 5.27 -2.55
CA LEU A 63 10.88 4.97 -1.16
C LEU A 63 9.36 4.90 -0.96
N SER A 64 8.59 5.72 -1.70
CA SER A 64 7.13 5.69 -1.68
C SER A 64 6.53 4.36 -2.21
N SER A 65 7.30 3.58 -2.97
CA SER A 65 6.91 2.27 -3.48
C SER A 65 7.35 1.10 -2.60
N CYS A 66 7.95 1.38 -1.44
CA CYS A 66 8.34 0.36 -0.48
C CYS A 66 7.19 0.08 0.50
N ASP A 67 7.18 -1.13 1.03
CA ASP A 67 6.07 -1.64 1.84
C ASP A 67 6.28 -1.45 3.34
N LEU A 68 7.54 -1.32 3.76
CA LEU A 68 7.94 -1.17 5.16
C LEU A 68 9.32 -0.54 5.27
N ILE A 69 9.51 0.31 6.28
CA ILE A 69 10.82 0.80 6.69
C ILE A 69 11.10 0.45 8.15
N PHE A 70 12.21 -0.23 8.41
CA PHE A 70 12.82 -0.32 9.74
C PHE A 70 13.85 0.79 9.87
N LEU A 71 13.77 1.58 10.93
CA LEU A 71 14.51 2.83 11.07
C LEU A 71 15.18 2.92 12.42
N GLU A 72 16.53 2.88 12.42
CA GLU A 72 17.32 3.25 13.59
C GLU A 72 17.22 4.78 13.82
N ILE A 73 17.05 5.20 15.07
CA ILE A 73 16.97 6.62 15.43
C ILE A 73 18.36 7.25 15.39
N ASP A 74 19.34 6.58 16.01
CA ASP A 74 20.71 7.08 16.07
C ASP A 74 21.46 6.80 14.76
N MET A 75 21.06 7.52 13.68
CA MET A 75 21.70 7.46 12.38
C MET A 75 22.69 8.62 12.19
N LYS A 76 23.56 8.49 11.18
CA LYS A 76 24.52 9.54 10.79
C LYS A 76 23.86 10.53 9.82
N GLU A 77 24.36 11.77 9.80
CA GLU A 77 23.94 12.93 8.99
C GLU A 77 22.59 13.50 9.44
N ILE A 78 21.56 12.72 9.42
CA ILE A 78 20.22 13.05 9.92
C ILE A 78 19.72 11.89 10.79
N ASN A 79 19.15 12.17 11.95
CA ASN A 79 18.61 11.11 12.80
C ASN A 79 17.31 10.51 12.21
N GLY A 80 17.00 9.26 12.61
CA GLY A 80 15.86 8.54 12.05
C GLY A 80 14.52 9.20 12.36
N TYR A 81 14.37 9.86 13.51
CA TYR A 81 13.14 10.57 13.83
C TYR A 81 12.92 11.80 12.91
N GLU A 82 13.94 12.60 12.69
CA GLU A 82 13.88 13.72 11.74
C GLU A 82 13.58 13.24 10.32
N PHE A 83 14.21 12.13 9.90
CA PHE A 83 13.91 11.54 8.60
C PHE A 83 12.46 11.09 8.49
N SER A 84 11.90 10.47 9.54
CA SER A 84 10.48 10.09 9.57
C SER A 84 9.55 11.30 9.48
N CYS A 85 9.87 12.40 10.14
CA CYS A 85 9.13 13.66 10.01
C CYS A 85 9.18 14.20 8.56
N MET A 86 10.33 14.09 7.89
CA MET A 86 10.46 14.47 6.49
C MET A 86 9.59 13.60 5.58
N LEU A 87 9.52 12.29 5.82
CA LEU A 87 8.63 11.40 5.05
C LEU A 87 7.18 11.88 5.14
N ARG A 88 6.67 12.13 6.35
CA ARG A 88 5.29 12.59 6.56
C ARG A 88 5.01 13.97 5.95
N LYS A 89 5.96 14.93 6.07
CA LYS A 89 5.86 16.25 5.41
C LYS A 89 5.76 16.15 3.89
N ASN A 90 6.33 15.12 3.29
CA ASN A 90 6.26 14.87 1.85
C ASN A 90 5.13 13.88 1.47
N SER A 91 4.15 13.66 2.36
CA SER A 91 3.00 12.76 2.14
C SER A 91 3.42 11.32 1.79
N ILE A 92 4.54 10.86 2.34
CA ILE A 92 5.01 9.48 2.19
C ILE A 92 4.60 8.71 3.44
N ASP A 93 3.50 7.95 3.34
CA ASP A 93 2.88 7.22 4.44
C ASP A 93 3.31 5.74 4.53
N ILE A 94 4.55 5.46 4.12
CA ILE A 94 5.12 4.13 4.26
C ILE A 94 5.03 3.65 5.74
N PRO A 95 4.57 2.42 6.00
CA PRO A 95 4.62 1.82 7.32
C PRO A 95 6.04 1.88 7.88
N LEU A 96 6.17 2.40 9.11
CA LEU A 96 7.46 2.68 9.73
C LEU A 96 7.55 2.01 11.09
N VAL A 97 8.66 1.33 11.32
CA VAL A 97 9.02 0.69 12.58
C VAL A 97 10.36 1.24 13.06
N PHE A 98 10.36 1.89 14.21
CA PHE A 98 11.63 2.24 14.85
C PHE A 98 12.26 1.01 15.49
N GLN A 99 13.57 0.87 15.30
CA GLN A 99 14.39 -0.11 16.00
C GLN A 99 15.66 0.56 16.55
N THR A 100 15.78 0.63 17.86
CA THR A 100 16.82 1.42 18.49
C THR A 100 17.17 0.90 19.87
N LYS A 101 18.34 1.29 20.39
CA LYS A 101 18.72 1.09 21.80
C LYS A 101 18.19 2.22 22.71
N ASN A 102 17.75 3.32 22.12
CA ASN A 102 17.26 4.49 22.85
C ASN A 102 15.76 4.41 23.07
N SER A 103 15.29 4.50 24.30
CA SER A 103 13.86 4.48 24.65
C SER A 103 13.21 5.88 24.72
N SER A 104 14.02 6.95 24.68
CA SER A 104 13.50 8.32 24.91
C SER A 104 12.59 8.85 23.82
N PHE A 105 12.67 8.31 22.60
CA PHE A 105 11.82 8.71 21.46
C PHE A 105 10.51 7.89 21.32
N ALA A 106 10.20 7.04 22.31
CA ALA A 106 9.02 6.18 22.21
C ALA A 106 7.71 6.99 22.16
N LEU A 107 7.61 8.09 22.91
CA LEU A 107 6.44 8.98 22.88
C LEU A 107 6.36 9.78 21.58
N GLU A 108 7.47 10.32 21.10
CA GLU A 108 7.53 11.09 19.87
C GLU A 108 7.20 10.25 18.62
N SER A 109 7.42 8.93 18.70
CA SER A 109 7.10 8.01 17.60
C SER A 109 5.62 8.03 17.18
N TYR A 110 4.71 8.40 18.09
CA TYR A 110 3.29 8.60 17.79
C TYR A 110 3.05 9.78 16.85
N ASN A 111 3.85 10.83 16.92
CA ASN A 111 3.68 12.03 16.08
C ASN A 111 3.93 11.75 14.60
N VAL A 112 4.70 10.70 14.27
CA VAL A 112 4.97 10.26 12.91
C VAL A 112 4.17 9.01 12.52
N GLN A 113 3.19 8.66 13.34
CA GLN A 113 2.33 7.49 13.14
C GLN A 113 3.14 6.22 12.86
N SER A 114 4.19 5.97 13.68
CA SER A 114 4.95 4.75 13.56
C SER A 114 4.08 3.53 13.89
N MET A 115 4.21 2.48 13.08
CA MET A 115 3.50 1.23 13.28
C MET A 115 3.96 0.51 14.55
N ASN A 116 5.25 0.61 14.88
CA ASN A 116 5.85 -0.02 16.04
C ASN A 116 7.13 0.69 16.49
N TYR A 117 7.49 0.46 17.75
CA TYR A 117 8.74 0.89 18.34
C TYR A 117 9.41 -0.31 19.02
N LEU A 118 10.57 -0.70 18.53
CA LEU A 118 11.29 -1.89 18.98
C LEU A 118 12.61 -1.49 19.67
N LEU A 119 12.79 -1.94 20.90
CA LEU A 119 14.07 -1.84 21.57
C LEU A 119 14.97 -3.01 21.18
N LYS A 120 16.22 -2.71 20.86
CA LYS A 120 17.24 -3.73 20.59
C LYS A 120 17.73 -4.40 21.89
N PRO A 121 17.98 -5.72 21.88
CA PRO A 121 17.89 -6.65 20.75
C PRO A 121 16.45 -6.98 20.38
N VAL A 122 16.16 -7.03 19.08
CA VAL A 122 14.81 -7.25 18.57
C VAL A 122 14.48 -8.75 18.60
N GLU A 123 13.32 -9.10 19.13
CA GLU A 123 12.84 -10.48 19.17
C GLU A 123 12.27 -10.93 17.81
N GLU A 124 12.64 -12.15 17.36
CA GLU A 124 12.15 -12.74 16.10
C GLU A 124 10.62 -12.70 16.00
N LYS A 125 9.90 -13.12 17.05
CA LYS A 125 8.44 -13.16 17.07
C LYS A 125 7.79 -11.78 16.82
N ARG A 126 8.44 -10.69 17.25
CA ARG A 126 7.95 -9.34 17.01
C ARG A 126 8.09 -8.95 15.55
N ILE A 127 9.22 -9.31 14.91
CA ILE A 127 9.44 -9.10 13.49
C ILE A 127 8.43 -9.91 12.65
N GLU A 128 8.26 -11.19 12.96
CA GLU A 128 7.27 -12.05 12.29
C GLU A 128 5.87 -11.42 12.34
N LYS A 129 5.43 -10.96 13.53
CA LYS A 129 4.11 -10.33 13.70
C LYS A 129 3.94 -9.06 12.86
N ILE A 130 4.98 -8.22 12.79
CA ILE A 130 4.96 -7.00 11.98
C ILE A 130 4.86 -7.34 10.50
N LEU A 131 5.68 -8.28 10.02
CA LEU A 131 5.67 -8.70 8.62
C LEU A 131 4.36 -9.38 8.22
N ASP A 132 3.81 -10.25 9.09
CA ASP A 132 2.48 -10.84 8.89
C ASP A 132 1.39 -9.74 8.78
N GLN A 133 1.48 -8.67 9.57
CA GLN A 133 0.56 -7.54 9.50
C GLN A 133 0.71 -6.75 8.18
N ILE A 134 1.93 -6.57 7.67
CA ILE A 134 2.16 -5.94 6.37
C ILE A 134 1.55 -6.78 5.25
N VAL A 135 1.76 -8.10 5.24
CA VAL A 135 1.13 -9.00 4.25
C VAL A 135 -0.40 -8.88 4.30
N LEU A 136 -0.99 -8.86 5.49
CA LEU A 136 -2.44 -8.69 5.64
C LEU A 136 -2.93 -7.33 5.11
N THR A 137 -2.12 -6.27 5.22
CA THR A 137 -2.46 -4.96 4.61
C THR A 137 -2.25 -4.94 3.11
N GLN A 138 -1.27 -5.69 2.59
CA GLN A 138 -1.04 -5.85 1.14
C GLN A 138 -2.12 -6.70 0.47
N THR A 139 -2.57 -7.79 1.09
CA THR A 139 -3.73 -8.56 0.60
C THR A 139 -5.00 -7.72 0.53
N LYS A 140 -5.09 -6.64 1.33
CA LYS A 140 -6.14 -5.63 1.20
C LYS A 140 -5.93 -4.64 0.03
N LYS A 141 -4.79 -4.70 -0.68
CA LYS A 141 -4.55 -3.92 -1.92
C LYS A 141 -5.06 -4.64 -3.17
N GLU A 142 -5.53 -5.87 -3.03
CA GLU A 142 -6.08 -6.66 -4.13
C GLU A 142 -7.56 -6.97 -3.91
N PHE A 143 -8.32 -6.86 -4.97
CA PHE A 143 -9.66 -7.43 -5.06
C PHE A 143 -9.57 -8.88 -5.52
N VAL A 144 -10.03 -9.80 -4.69
CA VAL A 144 -10.04 -11.25 -4.98
C VAL A 144 -11.48 -11.70 -5.24
N TYR A 145 -11.73 -12.35 -6.36
CA TYR A 145 -13.06 -12.84 -6.73
C TYR A 145 -12.99 -14.15 -7.52
N THR A 146 -14.14 -14.86 -7.57
CA THR A 146 -14.26 -16.08 -8.34
C THR A 146 -15.04 -15.81 -9.63
N PHE A 147 -14.49 -16.22 -10.76
CA PHE A 147 -15.15 -16.18 -12.05
C PHE A 147 -14.93 -17.49 -12.82
N LYS A 148 -16.03 -18.14 -13.25
CA LYS A 148 -16.00 -19.45 -13.94
C LYS A 148 -15.10 -20.49 -13.22
N ASN A 149 -15.30 -20.66 -11.92
CA ASN A 149 -14.55 -21.57 -11.04
C ASN A 149 -13.03 -21.28 -10.96
N LYS A 150 -12.59 -20.09 -11.35
CA LYS A 150 -11.20 -19.64 -11.19
C LYS A 150 -11.15 -18.49 -10.20
N ILE A 151 -10.22 -18.56 -9.26
CA ILE A 151 -9.90 -17.43 -8.36
C ILE A 151 -9.08 -16.44 -9.17
N ARG A 152 -9.47 -15.17 -9.16
CA ARG A 152 -8.79 -14.06 -9.82
C ARG A 152 -8.44 -12.99 -8.81
N ARG A 153 -7.38 -12.27 -9.07
CA ARG A 153 -6.90 -11.12 -8.27
C ARG A 153 -6.71 -9.93 -9.20
N ILE A 154 -7.08 -8.76 -8.72
CA ILE A 154 -6.85 -7.47 -9.39
C ILE A 154 -6.31 -6.52 -8.34
N ALA A 155 -5.14 -5.93 -8.60
CA ALA A 155 -4.62 -4.89 -7.73
C ALA A 155 -5.58 -3.69 -7.70
N TYR A 156 -5.83 -3.11 -6.55
CA TYR A 156 -6.68 -1.93 -6.45
C TYR A 156 -6.15 -0.76 -7.28
N ASP A 157 -4.83 -0.69 -7.45
CA ASP A 157 -4.16 0.31 -8.30
C ASP A 157 -4.47 0.13 -9.79
N ASP A 158 -4.90 -1.04 -10.23
CA ASP A 158 -5.32 -1.27 -11.60
C ASP A 158 -6.78 -0.88 -11.85
N ILE A 159 -7.61 -0.81 -10.81
CA ILE A 159 -9.05 -0.59 -10.93
C ILE A 159 -9.37 0.90 -10.99
N LEU A 160 -9.93 1.35 -12.11
CA LEU A 160 -10.40 2.73 -12.29
C LEU A 160 -11.81 2.93 -11.73
N TYR A 161 -12.72 2.04 -12.11
CA TYR A 161 -14.10 2.03 -11.63
C TYR A 161 -14.75 0.66 -11.85
N ILE A 162 -15.88 0.47 -11.21
CA ILE A 162 -16.68 -0.74 -11.31
C ILE A 162 -18.09 -0.32 -11.72
N GLU A 163 -18.66 -1.01 -12.71
CA GLU A 163 -20.01 -0.73 -13.20
C GLU A 163 -20.88 -1.97 -13.29
N THR A 164 -22.19 -1.79 -13.18
CA THR A 164 -23.15 -2.83 -13.53
C THR A 164 -23.83 -2.50 -14.83
N SER A 165 -23.83 -3.47 -15.75
CA SER A 165 -24.56 -3.40 -17.01
C SER A 165 -25.15 -4.79 -17.34
N LYS A 166 -26.41 -4.84 -17.76
CA LYS A 166 -27.10 -6.09 -18.20
C LYS A 166 -26.92 -7.26 -17.24
N HIS A 167 -27.14 -7.03 -15.93
CA HIS A 167 -27.02 -8.03 -14.86
C HIS A 167 -25.62 -8.58 -14.62
N CYS A 168 -24.59 -7.94 -15.18
CA CYS A 168 -23.19 -8.28 -14.93
C CYS A 168 -22.46 -7.10 -14.32
N LEU A 169 -21.45 -7.42 -13.53
CA LEU A 169 -20.54 -6.45 -12.99
C LEU A 169 -19.26 -6.47 -13.80
N TYR A 170 -18.82 -5.29 -14.21
CA TYR A 170 -17.60 -5.06 -14.96
C TYR A 170 -16.64 -4.24 -14.11
N ILE A 171 -15.40 -4.71 -14.01
CA ILE A 171 -14.31 -4.03 -13.34
C ILE A 171 -13.42 -3.44 -14.42
N GLN A 172 -13.44 -2.12 -14.55
CA GLN A 172 -12.65 -1.42 -15.54
C GLN A 172 -11.26 -1.15 -14.98
N CYS A 173 -10.26 -1.76 -15.59
CA CYS A 173 -8.85 -1.57 -15.28
C CYS A 173 -8.19 -0.63 -16.29
N HIS A 174 -6.93 -0.24 -16.04
CA HIS A 174 -6.18 0.65 -16.95
C HIS A 174 -6.07 0.11 -18.38
N PHE A 175 -5.83 -1.19 -18.55
CA PHE A 175 -5.55 -1.79 -19.86
C PHE A 175 -6.54 -2.86 -20.29
N HIS A 176 -7.46 -3.27 -19.41
CA HIS A 176 -8.42 -4.33 -19.70
C HIS A 176 -9.69 -4.17 -18.84
N GLN A 177 -10.70 -4.95 -19.17
CA GLN A 177 -11.94 -5.04 -18.40
C GLN A 177 -12.11 -6.47 -17.91
N GLU A 178 -12.40 -6.62 -16.63
CA GLU A 178 -12.74 -7.90 -16.02
C GLU A 178 -14.23 -8.01 -15.76
N ARG A 179 -14.74 -9.24 -15.78
CA ARG A 179 -16.14 -9.53 -15.53
C ARG A 179 -16.30 -10.33 -14.25
N CYS A 180 -17.29 -9.95 -13.44
CA CYS A 180 -17.59 -10.60 -12.17
C CYS A 180 -19.10 -10.85 -12.04
N TYR A 181 -19.49 -11.90 -11.31
CA TYR A 181 -20.90 -12.22 -11.04
C TYR A 181 -21.41 -11.71 -9.70
N LEU A 182 -20.58 -10.95 -8.97
CA LEU A 182 -21.01 -10.30 -7.73
C LEU A 182 -21.96 -9.14 -8.01
N SER A 183 -22.81 -8.82 -7.06
CA SER A 183 -23.55 -7.57 -7.06
C SER A 183 -22.68 -6.41 -6.58
N LEU A 184 -23.03 -5.16 -6.95
CA LEU A 184 -22.34 -3.97 -6.42
C LEU A 184 -22.33 -3.91 -4.90
N LYS A 185 -23.37 -4.41 -4.23
CA LYS A 185 -23.43 -4.44 -2.76
C LYS A 185 -22.46 -5.44 -2.13
N GLU A 186 -22.22 -6.55 -2.82
CA GLU A 186 -21.26 -7.56 -2.33
C GLU A 186 -19.82 -7.11 -2.55
N ILE A 187 -19.51 -6.52 -3.71
CA ILE A 187 -18.17 -6.03 -3.99
C ILE A 187 -17.82 -4.81 -3.11
N GLU A 188 -18.76 -3.91 -2.87
CA GLU A 188 -18.60 -2.73 -2.01
C GLU A 188 -18.12 -3.10 -0.59
N LYS A 189 -18.57 -4.24 -0.06
CA LYS A 189 -18.14 -4.75 1.25
C LYS A 189 -16.70 -5.28 1.28
N GLN A 190 -16.14 -5.61 0.12
CA GLN A 190 -14.80 -6.20 -0.01
C GLN A 190 -13.76 -5.14 -0.38
N LEU A 191 -14.21 -4.02 -0.93
CA LEU A 191 -13.33 -2.91 -1.31
C LEU A 191 -12.91 -2.09 -0.09
N ASN A 192 -11.75 -1.47 -0.18
CA ASN A 192 -11.24 -0.55 0.85
C ASN A 192 -11.78 0.88 0.65
N GLN A 193 -11.36 1.81 1.51
CA GLN A 193 -11.79 3.21 1.54
C GLN A 193 -11.44 4.04 0.31
N ARG A 194 -10.56 3.54 -0.58
CA ARG A 194 -10.24 4.18 -1.88
C ARG A 194 -11.40 4.13 -2.86
N PHE A 195 -12.37 3.25 -2.62
CA PHE A 195 -13.50 3.04 -3.49
C PHE A 195 -14.77 3.67 -2.94
N PHE A 196 -15.43 4.46 -3.75
CA PHE A 196 -16.65 5.17 -3.36
C PHE A 196 -17.81 4.85 -4.31
N ARG A 197 -18.95 4.48 -3.74
CA ARG A 197 -20.17 4.27 -4.52
C ARG A 197 -20.82 5.60 -4.84
N CYS A 198 -20.75 6.05 -6.07
CA CYS A 198 -21.29 7.34 -6.54
C CYS A 198 -22.64 7.23 -7.24
N HIS A 199 -23.05 6.01 -7.63
CA HIS A 199 -24.30 5.77 -8.36
C HIS A 199 -24.87 4.38 -8.03
N ARG A 200 -26.15 4.14 -8.35
CA ARG A 200 -26.74 2.79 -8.23
C ARG A 200 -25.98 1.74 -9.05
N SER A 201 -25.31 2.16 -10.11
CA SER A 201 -24.59 1.30 -11.06
C SER A 201 -23.07 1.51 -11.06
N TYR A 202 -22.52 2.43 -10.27
CA TYR A 202 -21.09 2.75 -10.30
C TYR A 202 -20.46 2.84 -8.92
N ILE A 203 -19.25 2.25 -8.82
CA ILE A 203 -18.27 2.47 -7.76
C ILE A 203 -17.00 2.98 -8.43
N ILE A 204 -16.44 4.09 -7.97
CA ILE A 204 -15.22 4.72 -8.51
C ILE A 204 -14.06 4.52 -7.56
N ASN A 205 -12.85 4.47 -8.10
CA ASN A 205 -11.63 4.58 -7.31
C ASN A 205 -11.27 6.07 -7.18
N LEU A 206 -11.26 6.58 -5.96
CA LEU A 206 -11.03 8.00 -5.65
C LEU A 206 -9.64 8.47 -6.07
N ASP A 207 -8.64 7.59 -6.07
CA ASP A 207 -7.27 7.93 -6.48
C ASP A 207 -7.17 8.32 -7.97
N TYR A 208 -8.15 7.90 -8.78
CA TYR A 208 -8.22 8.23 -10.21
C TYR A 208 -9.25 9.29 -10.55
N VAL A 209 -9.87 9.93 -9.55
CA VAL A 209 -10.78 11.05 -9.78
C VAL A 209 -9.96 12.31 -10.04
N LYS A 210 -10.15 12.90 -11.23
CA LYS A 210 -9.52 14.17 -11.64
C LYS A 210 -10.32 15.38 -11.15
N SER A 211 -11.66 15.31 -11.23
CA SER A 211 -12.55 16.38 -10.78
C SER A 211 -13.95 15.88 -10.46
N VAL A 212 -14.63 16.57 -9.55
CA VAL A 212 -16.00 16.29 -9.14
C VAL A 212 -16.87 17.52 -9.46
N GLU A 213 -17.84 17.34 -10.33
CA GLU A 213 -18.87 18.33 -10.67
C GLU A 213 -20.18 18.04 -9.91
N SER A 214 -21.24 18.79 -10.20
CA SER A 214 -22.53 18.62 -9.52
C SER A 214 -23.20 17.26 -9.80
N THR A 215 -23.12 16.76 -11.04
CA THR A 215 -23.84 15.56 -11.49
C THR A 215 -22.93 14.47 -12.02
N LYS A 216 -21.64 14.73 -12.17
CA LYS A 216 -20.65 13.78 -12.68
C LYS A 216 -19.29 13.97 -12.04
N CYS A 217 -18.47 12.94 -12.06
CA CYS A 217 -17.03 13.04 -11.83
C CYS A 217 -16.28 12.65 -13.11
N ILE A 218 -15.10 13.21 -13.26
CA ILE A 218 -14.20 12.95 -14.39
C ILE A 218 -12.98 12.21 -13.83
N LEU A 219 -12.66 11.07 -14.42
CA LEU A 219 -11.47 10.30 -14.06
C LEU A 219 -10.25 10.81 -14.83
N GLN A 220 -9.04 10.40 -14.40
CA GLN A 220 -7.78 10.81 -15.03
C GLN A 220 -7.66 10.40 -16.50
N ASN A 221 -8.33 9.32 -16.90
CA ASN A 221 -8.46 8.88 -18.30
C ASN A 221 -9.54 9.65 -19.09
N ASN A 222 -10.10 10.74 -18.53
CA ASN A 222 -11.21 11.56 -19.06
C ASN A 222 -12.55 10.83 -19.18
N GLN A 223 -12.71 9.65 -18.57
CA GLN A 223 -14.02 8.99 -18.47
C GLN A 223 -14.94 9.80 -17.55
N GLU A 224 -16.14 10.08 -18.01
CA GLU A 224 -17.21 10.71 -17.22
C GLU A 224 -18.10 9.66 -16.56
N ILE A 225 -18.33 9.79 -15.25
CA ILE A 225 -19.21 8.90 -14.50
C ILE A 225 -20.26 9.73 -13.77
N PHE A 226 -21.54 9.39 -13.98
CA PHE A 226 -22.66 10.09 -13.34
C PHE A 226 -22.74 9.83 -11.85
N ILE A 227 -23.06 10.89 -11.09
CA ILE A 227 -23.23 10.84 -9.64
C ILE A 227 -24.72 11.00 -9.34
N SER A 228 -25.29 10.04 -8.61
CA SER A 228 -26.68 10.19 -8.12
C SER A 228 -26.75 11.27 -7.04
N LYS A 229 -27.85 12.02 -7.01
CA LYS A 229 -28.11 13.13 -6.07
C LYS A 229 -27.79 12.76 -4.61
N LYS A 230 -28.10 11.51 -4.23
CA LYS A 230 -27.83 10.96 -2.89
C LYS A 230 -26.36 11.00 -2.49
N TYR A 231 -25.43 10.85 -3.46
CA TYR A 231 -23.99 10.67 -3.18
C TYR A 231 -23.15 11.92 -3.44
N GLN A 232 -23.75 13.02 -3.91
CA GLN A 232 -23.02 14.22 -4.35
C GLN A 232 -22.21 14.87 -3.20
N ASN A 233 -22.84 15.05 -2.04
CA ASN A 233 -22.18 15.70 -0.90
C ASN A 233 -21.09 14.79 -0.30
N ASP A 234 -21.40 13.52 -0.14
CA ASP A 234 -20.46 12.54 0.44
C ASP A 234 -19.22 12.36 -0.46
N LEU A 235 -19.42 12.29 -1.80
CA LEU A 235 -18.31 12.19 -2.73
C LEU A 235 -17.41 13.44 -2.69
N LYS A 236 -17.97 14.64 -2.62
CA LYS A 236 -17.18 15.87 -2.50
C LYS A 236 -16.35 15.89 -1.21
N TYR A 237 -16.94 15.46 -0.11
CA TYR A 237 -16.24 15.37 1.16
C TYR A 237 -15.05 14.39 1.08
N HIS A 238 -15.28 13.16 0.62
CA HIS A 238 -14.23 12.16 0.47
C HIS A 238 -13.15 12.57 -0.54
N PHE A 239 -13.52 13.22 -1.64
CA PHE A 239 -12.56 13.72 -2.62
C PHE A 239 -11.62 14.77 -2.02
N LEU A 240 -12.15 15.70 -1.21
CA LEU A 240 -11.34 16.73 -0.53
C LEU A 240 -10.43 16.16 0.56
N GLU A 241 -10.86 15.10 1.26
CA GLU A 241 -10.01 14.42 2.23
C GLU A 241 -8.85 13.65 1.59
N ASN A 242 -9.03 13.08 0.41
CA ASN A 242 -7.99 12.35 -0.32
C ASN A 242 -7.00 13.26 -1.07
N VAL A 243 -7.24 14.57 -1.16
CA VAL A 243 -6.35 15.57 -1.81
C VAL A 243 -5.34 16.16 -0.80
N LYS A 244 -5.33 15.70 0.45
CA LYS A 244 -4.39 16.18 1.48
C LYS A 244 -3.08 15.42 1.48
#